data_bd74ea8f2758bb7f70db2b50e1357f2d
#
_entry.id   bd74ea8f2758bb7f70db2b50e1357f2d
#
_cell.length_a   1.000
_cell.length_b   1.000
_cell.length_c   1.000
_cell.angle_alpha   90.00
_cell.angle_beta   90.00
_cell.angle_gamma   90.00
#
_symmetry.space_group_name_H-M   'P 1'
#
loop_
_entity.id
_entity.type
_entity.pdbx_description
1 polymer ?
#
loop_
_entity_poly.entity_id
_entity_poly.type
_entity_poly.pdbx_seq_one_letter_code
_entity_poly.pdbx_strand_id
1 'polypeptide(L)'
;MDILPDRYEHVPWDRTLEETVRAFGGWVNAHTHLDRANTFAPEYLQHANIDPVGAAGLSLPVKQILVGELHKGLAYRPDNLYERMRAEMDRMVALRAREVVSFIDATPDIGLAAIEQAARLREEYRDRIALKMAVSPIFGFKNPRANPDRWNVYCEAAEIADVLGGLPVRDRAEARVGFDGHVRMILELGKTLHKPVHFQVDQDNDPREEETEQLIQAVRWLGSPVVDGESGPTVWAVHAISPSCYDDARFQRLVDGLLTYNVGVICCPTAALSMFQLRPLASPVHNSIARLLDMMVAGVSVRIGTDNICDIFIPNGDGSVRSEVWVAATALRFYHTMVWAKVGAAIPLNEGDKEWIRQALQRARDNWAGLQATLAQAGTNGARLINYLETDHLTAAR
;
A
#
# COMPACT_ATOMS: atom_id res chain seq x y z
N MET A 1 -24.71 -17.42 2.71
CA MET A 1 -23.28 -17.60 2.45
C MET A 1 -22.65 -17.95 3.78
N ASP A 2 -22.39 -19.24 4.01
CA ASP A 2 -21.73 -19.66 5.24
C ASP A 2 -20.34 -19.04 5.23
N ILE A 3 -20.13 -18.08 6.12
CA ILE A 3 -18.80 -17.51 6.36
C ILE A 3 -17.97 -18.71 6.81
N LEU A 4 -16.99 -19.10 5.99
CA LEU A 4 -16.03 -20.13 6.39
C LEU A 4 -15.52 -19.76 7.79
N PRO A 5 -15.52 -20.70 8.74
CA PRO A 5 -15.03 -20.43 10.07
C PRO A 5 -13.64 -19.83 9.92
N ASP A 6 -13.41 -18.72 10.60
CA ASP A 6 -12.14 -17.98 10.52
C ASP A 6 -11.02 -18.98 10.87
N ARG A 7 -10.22 -19.35 9.85
CA ARG A 7 -9.12 -20.31 10.01
C ARG A 7 -8.10 -19.92 11.08
N TYR A 8 -8.19 -18.69 11.56
CA TYR A 8 -7.29 -18.10 12.55
C TYR A 8 -7.88 -18.04 13.97
N GLU A 9 -9.16 -18.39 14.19
CA GLU A 9 -9.78 -18.37 15.53
C GLU A 9 -9.00 -19.15 16.60
N HIS A 10 -8.24 -20.15 16.18
CA HIS A 10 -7.47 -21.01 17.07
C HIS A 10 -6.06 -20.50 17.35
N VAL A 11 -5.60 -19.46 16.66
CA VAL A 11 -4.26 -18.88 16.85
C VAL A 11 -4.33 -17.79 17.93
N PRO A 12 -3.70 -17.99 19.12
CA PRO A 12 -3.82 -17.03 20.22
C PRO A 12 -3.38 -15.60 19.85
N TRP A 13 -2.38 -15.46 19.01
CA TRP A 13 -1.90 -14.17 18.52
C TRP A 13 -3.00 -13.44 17.73
N ASP A 14 -3.65 -14.11 16.81
CA ASP A 14 -4.72 -13.54 15.99
C ASP A 14 -5.93 -13.14 16.83
N ARG A 15 -6.32 -13.97 17.80
CA ARG A 15 -7.42 -13.65 18.69
C ARG A 15 -7.14 -12.39 19.49
N THR A 16 -5.95 -12.27 20.07
CA THR A 16 -5.56 -11.08 20.82
C THR A 16 -5.52 -9.85 19.93
N LEU A 17 -5.01 -9.98 18.69
CA LEU A 17 -4.99 -8.91 17.69
C LEU A 17 -6.41 -8.43 17.38
N GLU A 18 -7.32 -9.33 17.04
CA GLU A 18 -8.73 -9.02 16.71
C GLU A 18 -9.48 -8.38 17.87
N GLU A 19 -9.32 -8.91 19.08
CA GLU A 19 -9.94 -8.34 20.29
C GLU A 19 -9.44 -6.92 20.53
N THR A 20 -8.15 -6.67 20.35
CA THR A 20 -7.53 -5.36 20.53
C THR A 20 -7.99 -4.37 19.45
N VAL A 21 -8.03 -4.77 18.17
CA VAL A 21 -8.54 -3.93 17.08
C VAL A 21 -10.01 -3.59 17.29
N ARG A 22 -10.81 -4.54 17.76
CA ARG A 22 -12.22 -4.31 18.12
C ARG A 22 -12.35 -3.24 19.20
N ALA A 23 -11.50 -3.28 20.23
CA ALA A 23 -11.48 -2.25 21.27
C ALA A 23 -11.13 -0.86 20.72
N PHE A 24 -10.41 -0.79 19.60
CA PHE A 24 -10.10 0.44 18.87
C PHE A 24 -11.14 0.85 17.80
N GLY A 25 -12.27 0.14 17.73
CA GLY A 25 -13.38 0.46 16.83
C GLY A 25 -13.33 -0.23 15.47
N GLY A 26 -12.33 -1.06 15.17
CA GLY A 26 -12.22 -1.83 13.94
C GLY A 26 -11.00 -1.46 13.07
N TRP A 27 -10.86 -2.20 11.97
CA TRP A 27 -9.77 -2.04 11.01
C TRP A 27 -9.93 -0.78 10.15
N VAL A 28 -8.82 -0.20 9.74
CA VAL A 28 -8.76 0.88 8.73
C VAL A 28 -7.97 0.38 7.54
N ASN A 29 -8.63 0.26 6.39
CA ASN A 29 -7.98 -0.03 5.12
C ASN A 29 -7.58 1.28 4.45
N ALA A 30 -6.32 1.65 4.55
CA ALA A 30 -5.84 2.95 4.09
C ALA A 30 -5.62 3.04 2.57
N HIS A 31 -5.65 1.91 1.84
CA HIS A 31 -5.49 1.88 0.39
C HIS A 31 -6.04 0.57 -0.19
N THR A 32 -6.95 0.69 -1.14
CA THR A 32 -7.47 -0.43 -1.94
C THR A 32 -8.00 0.06 -3.29
N HIS A 33 -8.50 -0.88 -4.12
CA HIS A 33 -9.09 -0.61 -5.44
C HIS A 33 -10.42 -1.37 -5.60
N LEU A 34 -11.52 -0.79 -5.09
CA LEU A 34 -12.85 -1.44 -5.13
C LEU A 34 -13.43 -1.56 -6.53
N ASP A 35 -13.16 -0.59 -7.41
CA ASP A 35 -13.66 -0.61 -8.78
C ASP A 35 -13.15 -1.79 -9.61
N ARG A 36 -11.96 -2.32 -9.27
CA ARG A 36 -11.35 -3.51 -9.89
C ARG A 36 -11.51 -4.78 -9.06
N ALA A 37 -12.01 -4.68 -7.83
CA ALA A 37 -12.16 -5.83 -6.96
C ALA A 37 -12.94 -6.97 -7.61
N ASN A 38 -12.49 -8.21 -7.40
CA ASN A 38 -13.11 -9.43 -7.88
C ASN A 38 -13.25 -9.54 -9.42
N THR A 39 -12.33 -8.91 -10.16
CA THR A 39 -12.29 -9.03 -11.64
C THR A 39 -11.38 -10.16 -12.14
N PHE A 40 -10.73 -10.90 -11.25
CA PHE A 40 -9.97 -12.11 -11.60
C PHE A 40 -10.92 -13.30 -11.78
N ALA A 41 -11.85 -13.17 -12.71
CA ALA A 41 -12.87 -14.17 -13.01
C ALA A 41 -13.05 -14.32 -14.53
N PRO A 42 -13.41 -15.53 -15.03
CA PRO A 42 -13.46 -15.82 -16.46
C PRO A 42 -14.31 -14.83 -17.27
N GLU A 43 -15.46 -14.40 -16.72
CA GLU A 43 -16.37 -13.47 -17.40
C GLU A 43 -15.75 -12.10 -17.69
N TYR A 44 -14.76 -11.66 -16.91
CA TYR A 44 -14.06 -10.40 -17.12
C TYR A 44 -12.81 -10.57 -17.97
N LEU A 45 -12.02 -11.61 -17.70
CA LEU A 45 -10.72 -11.84 -18.33
C LEU A 45 -10.85 -12.36 -19.77
N GLN A 46 -11.80 -13.27 -20.03
CA GLN A 46 -12.05 -13.80 -21.39
C GLN A 46 -12.54 -12.71 -22.34
N HIS A 47 -13.43 -11.82 -21.85
CA HIS A 47 -13.92 -10.70 -22.64
C HIS A 47 -12.79 -9.74 -23.00
N ALA A 48 -11.88 -9.51 -22.07
CA ALA A 48 -10.69 -8.68 -22.27
C ALA A 48 -9.56 -9.41 -23.02
N ASN A 49 -9.77 -10.69 -23.41
CA ASN A 49 -8.76 -11.56 -24.03
C ASN A 49 -7.46 -11.65 -23.19
N ILE A 50 -7.62 -11.71 -21.89
CA ILE A 50 -6.51 -11.82 -20.92
C ILE A 50 -6.40 -13.28 -20.47
N ASP A 51 -5.23 -13.90 -20.69
CA ASP A 51 -4.88 -15.16 -20.07
C ASP A 51 -4.53 -14.96 -18.59
N PRO A 52 -5.30 -15.54 -17.64
CA PRO A 52 -5.10 -15.30 -16.21
C PRO A 52 -3.70 -15.72 -15.71
N VAL A 53 -3.21 -16.86 -16.18
CA VAL A 53 -1.91 -17.40 -15.74
C VAL A 53 -0.77 -16.56 -16.32
N GLY A 54 -0.85 -16.22 -17.60
CA GLY A 54 0.12 -15.34 -18.25
C GLY A 54 0.09 -13.93 -17.67
N ALA A 55 -1.09 -13.38 -17.43
CA ALA A 55 -1.24 -12.03 -16.87
C ALA A 55 -0.66 -11.89 -15.45
N ALA A 56 -0.81 -12.91 -14.61
CA ALA A 56 -0.27 -12.89 -13.24
C ALA A 56 1.26 -12.72 -13.23
N GLY A 57 1.97 -13.26 -14.24
CA GLY A 57 3.42 -13.15 -14.36
C GLY A 57 3.94 -11.87 -15.06
N LEU A 58 3.06 -10.97 -15.50
CA LEU A 58 3.46 -9.74 -16.19
C LEU A 58 4.00 -8.68 -15.22
N SER A 59 4.84 -7.80 -15.74
CA SER A 59 5.32 -6.65 -14.98
C SER A 59 4.19 -5.64 -14.69
N LEU A 60 4.33 -4.86 -13.62
CA LEU A 60 3.36 -3.86 -13.20
C LEU A 60 2.93 -2.90 -14.33
N PRO A 61 3.84 -2.29 -15.13
CA PRO A 61 3.44 -1.40 -16.21
C PRO A 61 2.57 -2.07 -17.29
N VAL A 62 2.80 -3.35 -17.56
CA VAL A 62 2.00 -4.11 -18.53
C VAL A 62 0.61 -4.42 -17.96
N LYS A 63 0.51 -4.85 -16.71
CA LYS A 63 -0.78 -5.03 -16.02
C LYS A 63 -1.62 -3.75 -16.02
N GLN A 64 -0.99 -2.60 -15.78
CA GLN A 64 -1.67 -1.29 -15.83
C GLN A 64 -2.26 -0.97 -17.22
N ILE A 65 -1.62 -1.44 -18.31
CA ILE A 65 -2.19 -1.32 -19.67
C ILE A 65 -3.43 -2.20 -19.83
N LEU A 66 -3.41 -3.42 -19.28
CA LEU A 66 -4.54 -4.35 -19.35
C LEU A 66 -5.80 -3.83 -18.62
N VAL A 67 -5.67 -2.92 -17.68
CA VAL A 67 -6.84 -2.26 -17.07
C VAL A 67 -7.71 -1.57 -18.13
N GLY A 68 -7.11 -0.98 -19.18
CA GLY A 68 -7.86 -0.40 -20.29
C GLY A 68 -8.73 -1.39 -21.06
N GLU A 69 -8.39 -2.67 -21.08
CA GLU A 69 -9.24 -3.71 -21.66
C GLU A 69 -10.39 -4.07 -20.70
N LEU A 70 -10.15 -4.08 -19.39
CA LEU A 70 -11.23 -4.25 -18.40
C LEU A 70 -12.23 -3.08 -18.44
N HIS A 71 -11.77 -1.84 -18.66
CA HIS A 71 -12.63 -0.67 -18.82
C HIS A 71 -13.65 -0.81 -19.96
N LYS A 72 -13.27 -1.45 -21.06
CA LYS A 72 -14.15 -1.67 -22.22
C LYS A 72 -15.17 -2.78 -22.00
N GLY A 73 -14.95 -3.61 -20.98
CA GLY A 73 -15.69 -4.83 -20.73
C GLY A 73 -16.85 -4.69 -19.76
N LEU A 74 -17.38 -5.84 -19.36
CA LEU A 74 -18.48 -5.97 -18.40
C LEU A 74 -18.14 -5.37 -17.03
N ALA A 75 -16.86 -5.47 -16.62
CA ALA A 75 -16.40 -5.03 -15.32
C ALA A 75 -16.69 -3.56 -15.00
N TYR A 76 -16.70 -2.69 -16.02
CA TYR A 76 -16.91 -1.24 -15.84
C TYR A 76 -18.30 -0.76 -16.30
N ARG A 77 -19.24 -1.67 -16.54
CA ARG A 77 -20.66 -1.30 -16.65
C ARG A 77 -21.17 -0.86 -15.29
N PRO A 78 -21.96 0.24 -15.21
CA PRO A 78 -22.39 0.81 -13.92
C PRO A 78 -23.03 -0.19 -12.94
N ASP A 79 -23.92 -1.06 -13.43
CA ASP A 79 -24.59 -2.06 -12.60
C ASP A 79 -23.58 -3.10 -12.06
N ASN A 80 -22.63 -3.53 -12.87
CA ASN A 80 -21.61 -4.49 -12.46
C ASN A 80 -20.62 -3.86 -11.48
N LEU A 81 -20.16 -2.62 -11.72
CA LEU A 81 -19.37 -1.85 -10.78
C LEU A 81 -20.03 -1.78 -9.42
N TYR A 82 -21.30 -1.35 -9.39
CA TYR A 82 -22.05 -1.23 -8.15
C TYR A 82 -22.14 -2.56 -7.40
N GLU A 83 -22.55 -3.65 -8.07
CA GLU A 83 -22.76 -4.95 -7.41
C GLU A 83 -21.45 -5.55 -6.90
N ARG A 84 -20.34 -5.45 -7.64
CA ARG A 84 -19.03 -5.94 -7.18
C ARG A 84 -18.50 -5.13 -6.01
N MET A 85 -18.53 -3.80 -6.11
CA MET A 85 -18.10 -2.94 -5.00
C MET A 85 -18.99 -3.15 -3.77
N ARG A 86 -20.31 -3.30 -3.93
CA ARG A 86 -21.25 -3.57 -2.85
C ARG A 86 -20.92 -4.89 -2.13
N ALA A 87 -20.69 -5.95 -2.90
CA ALA A 87 -20.33 -7.24 -2.34
C ALA A 87 -19.03 -7.17 -1.50
N GLU A 88 -18.04 -6.39 -1.97
CA GLU A 88 -16.81 -6.20 -1.23
C GLU A 88 -17.00 -5.30 0.00
N MET A 89 -17.84 -4.27 -0.07
CA MET A 89 -18.20 -3.45 1.08
C MET A 89 -18.91 -4.27 2.17
N ASP A 90 -19.85 -5.15 1.79
CA ASP A 90 -20.50 -6.08 2.73
C ASP A 90 -19.47 -7.00 3.40
N ARG A 91 -18.49 -7.48 2.64
CA ARG A 91 -17.40 -8.30 3.15
C ARG A 91 -16.49 -7.54 4.12
N MET A 92 -16.11 -6.28 3.78
CA MET A 92 -15.31 -5.44 4.66
C MET A 92 -16.04 -5.13 5.99
N VAL A 93 -17.35 -4.89 5.94
CA VAL A 93 -18.18 -4.76 7.15
C VAL A 93 -18.14 -6.04 7.98
N ALA A 94 -18.28 -7.22 7.35
CA ALA A 94 -18.20 -8.50 8.03
C ALA A 94 -16.82 -8.74 8.65
N LEU A 95 -15.76 -8.28 8.02
CA LEU A 95 -14.38 -8.28 8.52
C LEU A 95 -14.07 -7.15 9.52
N ARG A 96 -15.11 -6.39 9.94
CA ARG A 96 -15.00 -5.32 10.93
C ARG A 96 -14.10 -4.14 10.52
N ALA A 97 -14.01 -3.86 9.23
CA ALA A 97 -13.45 -2.58 8.80
C ALA A 97 -14.40 -1.44 9.18
N ARG A 98 -13.87 -0.37 9.77
CA ARG A 98 -14.62 0.85 10.09
C ARG A 98 -14.42 1.96 9.08
N GLU A 99 -13.30 1.89 8.32
CA GLU A 99 -12.94 2.85 7.29
C GLU A 99 -12.19 2.15 6.16
N VAL A 100 -12.47 2.56 4.94
CA VAL A 100 -11.74 2.14 3.75
C VAL A 100 -11.49 3.33 2.84
N VAL A 101 -10.24 3.48 2.38
CA VAL A 101 -9.85 4.44 1.35
C VAL A 101 -9.64 3.68 0.05
N SER A 102 -10.51 3.89 -0.93
CA SER A 102 -10.41 3.20 -2.22
C SER A 102 -10.02 4.13 -3.34
N PHE A 103 -8.97 3.79 -4.06
CA PHE A 103 -8.69 4.37 -5.36
C PHE A 103 -9.76 3.90 -6.34
N ILE A 104 -10.34 4.86 -7.07
CA ILE A 104 -11.40 4.63 -8.06
C ILE A 104 -10.96 5.30 -9.35
N ASP A 105 -10.88 4.55 -10.43
CA ASP A 105 -10.40 5.05 -11.70
C ASP A 105 -11.36 6.11 -12.29
N ALA A 106 -10.79 7.22 -12.77
CA ALA A 106 -11.48 8.26 -13.51
C ALA A 106 -10.64 8.61 -14.75
N THR A 107 -11.08 8.14 -15.89
CA THR A 107 -10.37 8.25 -17.18
C THR A 107 -11.35 8.52 -18.31
N PRO A 108 -10.94 9.13 -19.43
CA PRO A 108 -11.86 9.51 -20.51
C PRO A 108 -12.69 8.37 -21.10
N ASP A 109 -12.23 7.14 -21.03
CA ASP A 109 -12.91 5.95 -21.56
C ASP A 109 -14.08 5.46 -20.69
N ILE A 110 -14.04 5.72 -19.40
CA ILE A 110 -15.11 5.37 -18.44
C ILE A 110 -15.80 6.59 -17.83
N GLY A 111 -15.27 7.80 -18.05
CA GLY A 111 -15.79 9.03 -17.45
C GLY A 111 -15.83 8.96 -15.92
N LEU A 112 -16.98 9.29 -15.34
CA LEU A 112 -17.24 9.28 -13.89
C LEU A 112 -17.95 8.00 -13.42
N ALA A 113 -18.22 7.03 -14.30
CA ALA A 113 -19.07 5.89 -13.98
C ALA A 113 -18.64 5.15 -12.69
N ALA A 114 -17.34 4.91 -12.49
CA ALA A 114 -16.86 4.22 -11.30
C ALA A 114 -17.01 5.07 -10.03
N ILE A 115 -16.64 6.35 -10.09
CA ILE A 115 -16.72 7.25 -8.93
C ILE A 115 -18.18 7.53 -8.52
N GLU A 116 -19.12 7.59 -9.47
CA GLU A 116 -20.54 7.77 -9.20
C GLU A 116 -21.13 6.56 -8.47
N GLN A 117 -20.78 5.33 -8.88
CA GLN A 117 -21.24 4.12 -8.19
C GLN A 117 -20.61 4.02 -6.78
N ALA A 118 -19.34 4.39 -6.63
CA ALA A 118 -18.70 4.46 -5.32
C ALA A 118 -19.35 5.52 -4.42
N ALA A 119 -19.72 6.69 -4.94
CA ALA A 119 -20.43 7.73 -4.20
C ALA A 119 -21.81 7.25 -3.72
N ARG A 120 -22.53 6.51 -4.55
CA ARG A 120 -23.80 5.87 -4.17
C ARG A 120 -23.60 4.90 -3.00
N LEU A 121 -22.57 4.06 -3.06
CA LEU A 121 -22.24 3.13 -1.97
C LEU A 121 -21.80 3.86 -0.71
N ARG A 122 -21.03 4.94 -0.81
CA ARG A 122 -20.64 5.76 0.35
C ARG A 122 -21.87 6.20 1.16
N GLU A 123 -22.93 6.66 0.51
CA GLU A 123 -24.18 7.05 1.18
C GLU A 123 -24.93 5.85 1.77
N GLU A 124 -24.98 4.72 1.04
CA GLU A 124 -25.67 3.51 1.50
C GLU A 124 -25.00 2.89 2.73
N TYR A 125 -23.66 2.97 2.81
CA TYR A 125 -22.89 2.35 3.88
C TYR A 125 -22.49 3.27 5.03
N ARG A 126 -22.85 4.55 4.97
CA ARG A 126 -22.40 5.61 5.89
C ARG A 126 -22.52 5.27 7.39
N ASP A 127 -23.53 4.46 7.77
CA ASP A 127 -23.79 4.07 9.16
C ASP A 127 -23.07 2.77 9.55
N ARG A 128 -22.40 2.11 8.61
CA ARG A 128 -21.74 0.82 8.82
C ARG A 128 -20.22 0.88 8.67
N ILE A 129 -19.75 1.60 7.66
CA ILE A 129 -18.34 1.75 7.33
C ILE A 129 -18.12 3.05 6.56
N ALA A 130 -17.08 3.80 6.91
CA ALA A 130 -16.70 5.00 6.18
C ALA A 130 -15.97 4.64 4.89
N LEU A 131 -16.60 4.85 3.72
CA LEU A 131 -15.93 4.77 2.43
C LEU A 131 -15.39 6.16 2.06
N LYS A 132 -14.07 6.28 1.94
CA LYS A 132 -13.37 7.44 1.37
C LYS A 132 -12.90 7.10 -0.04
N MET A 133 -13.32 7.88 -1.00
CA MET A 133 -12.94 7.69 -2.41
C MET A 133 -11.70 8.50 -2.73
N ALA A 134 -10.69 7.85 -3.30
CA ALA A 134 -9.51 8.49 -3.87
C ALA A 134 -9.59 8.43 -5.39
N VAL A 135 -9.68 9.57 -6.08
CA VAL A 135 -9.68 9.57 -7.54
C VAL A 135 -8.34 9.04 -8.08
N SER A 136 -8.38 8.12 -9.05
CA SER A 136 -7.19 7.41 -9.59
C SER A 136 -6.95 7.75 -11.06
N PRO A 137 -5.77 8.31 -11.41
CA PRO A 137 -5.36 8.53 -12.79
C PRO A 137 -4.50 7.36 -13.31
N ILE A 138 -5.08 6.15 -13.40
CA ILE A 138 -4.36 4.90 -13.73
C ILE A 138 -3.49 5.00 -15.00
N PHE A 139 -3.85 5.85 -15.98
CA PHE A 139 -3.08 6.03 -17.20
C PHE A 139 -2.22 7.30 -17.23
N GLY A 140 -2.15 8.04 -16.11
CA GLY A 140 -1.50 9.35 -16.04
C GLY A 140 -2.24 10.44 -16.81
N PHE A 141 -1.69 11.65 -16.80
CA PHE A 141 -2.28 12.83 -17.44
C PHE A 141 -1.77 13.08 -18.86
N LYS A 142 -0.64 12.46 -19.24
CA LYS A 142 0.08 12.73 -20.48
C LYS A 142 0.49 14.24 -20.58
N ASN A 143 0.12 14.90 -21.66
CA ASN A 143 0.31 16.33 -21.82
C ASN A 143 -1.07 17.03 -21.78
N PRO A 144 -1.48 17.64 -20.66
CA PRO A 144 -2.81 18.26 -20.52
C PRO A 144 -3.04 19.43 -21.48
N ARG A 145 -1.99 20.07 -22.00
CA ARG A 145 -2.14 21.12 -23.01
C ARG A 145 -2.54 20.59 -24.38
N ALA A 146 -2.05 19.41 -24.73
CA ALA A 146 -2.38 18.76 -26.01
C ALA A 146 -3.57 17.79 -25.87
N ASN A 147 -3.80 17.22 -24.68
CA ASN A 147 -4.84 16.25 -24.38
C ASN A 147 -5.47 16.58 -23.02
N PRO A 148 -6.34 17.59 -22.92
CA PRO A 148 -6.91 18.04 -21.65
C PRO A 148 -7.87 17.03 -21.01
N ASP A 149 -8.47 16.14 -21.77
CA ASP A 149 -9.57 15.28 -21.34
C ASP A 149 -9.26 14.47 -20.10
N ARG A 150 -8.02 13.94 -19.97
CA ARG A 150 -7.61 13.16 -18.79
C ARG A 150 -7.59 14.00 -17.51
N TRP A 151 -7.07 15.21 -17.62
CA TRP A 151 -7.04 16.12 -16.49
C TRP A 151 -8.43 16.66 -16.14
N ASN A 152 -9.26 16.95 -17.15
CA ASN A 152 -10.63 17.44 -16.93
C ASN A 152 -11.48 16.39 -16.21
N VAL A 153 -11.48 15.13 -16.68
CA VAL A 153 -12.22 14.04 -16.00
C VAL A 153 -11.70 13.81 -14.59
N TYR A 154 -10.37 13.87 -14.40
CA TYR A 154 -9.80 13.78 -13.06
C TYR A 154 -10.27 14.91 -12.15
N CYS A 155 -10.30 16.16 -12.62
CA CYS A 155 -10.78 17.31 -11.84
C CYS A 155 -12.27 17.18 -11.49
N GLU A 156 -13.12 16.75 -12.44
CA GLU A 156 -14.54 16.49 -12.19
C GLU A 156 -14.73 15.40 -11.11
N ALA A 157 -13.99 14.29 -11.20
CA ALA A 157 -14.01 13.24 -10.20
C ALA A 157 -13.45 13.70 -8.84
N ALA A 158 -12.46 14.58 -8.85
CA ALA A 158 -11.84 15.13 -7.65
C ALA A 158 -12.80 15.96 -6.81
N GLU A 159 -13.81 16.61 -7.41
CA GLU A 159 -14.87 17.30 -6.67
C GLU A 159 -15.72 16.33 -5.83
N ILE A 160 -15.97 15.13 -6.35
CA ILE A 160 -16.80 14.08 -5.71
C ILE A 160 -15.98 13.29 -4.68
N ALA A 161 -14.71 13.04 -4.97
CA ALA A 161 -13.80 12.23 -4.16
C ALA A 161 -13.42 12.91 -2.83
N ASP A 162 -13.02 12.13 -1.84
CA ASP A 162 -12.55 12.58 -0.53
C ASP A 162 -11.02 12.78 -0.51
N VAL A 163 -10.30 12.09 -1.40
CA VAL A 163 -8.85 12.05 -1.49
C VAL A 163 -8.44 12.19 -2.96
N LEU A 164 -7.31 12.82 -3.23
CA LEU A 164 -6.73 12.86 -4.56
C LEU A 164 -5.63 11.80 -4.69
N GLY A 165 -5.82 10.83 -5.57
CA GLY A 165 -4.85 9.79 -5.85
C GLY A 165 -3.89 10.20 -6.97
N GLY A 166 -2.62 9.77 -6.89
CA GLY A 166 -1.60 9.98 -7.91
C GLY A 166 -0.83 8.71 -8.25
N LEU A 167 -0.45 8.60 -9.53
CA LEU A 167 0.42 7.55 -10.04
C LEU A 167 1.49 8.18 -10.96
N PRO A 168 2.44 8.93 -10.39
CA PRO A 168 3.33 9.82 -11.16
C PRO A 168 4.28 9.06 -12.10
N VAL A 169 4.63 7.80 -11.80
CA VAL A 169 5.43 6.94 -12.68
C VAL A 169 4.84 6.86 -14.09
N ARG A 170 3.51 6.97 -14.23
CA ARG A 170 2.83 6.91 -15.54
C ARG A 170 3.13 8.10 -16.45
N ASP A 171 3.65 9.16 -15.91
CA ASP A 171 3.96 10.39 -16.65
C ASP A 171 5.48 10.68 -16.80
N ARG A 172 6.35 9.71 -16.42
CA ARG A 172 7.80 9.82 -16.60
C ARG A 172 8.25 9.83 -18.06
N ALA A 173 7.47 9.25 -18.98
CA ALA A 173 7.85 9.15 -20.38
C ALA A 173 8.00 10.53 -21.04
N GLU A 174 8.90 10.62 -22.01
CA GLU A 174 9.10 11.81 -22.83
C GLU A 174 7.79 12.33 -23.43
N ALA A 175 7.67 13.63 -23.59
CA ALA A 175 6.46 14.35 -24.04
C ALA A 175 5.25 14.26 -23.13
N ARG A 176 5.39 13.76 -21.89
CA ARG A 176 4.38 13.85 -20.84
C ARG A 176 4.72 14.97 -19.85
N VAL A 177 3.88 15.16 -18.82
CA VAL A 177 4.10 16.19 -17.78
C VAL A 177 5.30 15.90 -16.90
N GLY A 178 5.84 14.69 -16.94
CA GLY A 178 6.89 14.21 -16.05
C GLY A 178 6.37 13.85 -14.65
N PHE A 179 7.22 13.21 -13.86
CA PHE A 179 6.92 12.86 -12.46
C PHE A 179 6.57 14.12 -11.66
N ASP A 180 7.44 15.12 -11.67
CA ASP A 180 7.28 16.37 -10.92
C ASP A 180 6.04 17.16 -11.34
N GLY A 181 5.74 17.16 -12.64
CA GLY A 181 4.54 17.80 -13.18
C GLY A 181 3.26 17.14 -12.67
N HIS A 182 3.22 15.80 -12.66
CA HIS A 182 2.10 15.02 -12.13
C HIS A 182 1.87 15.31 -10.63
N VAL A 183 2.94 15.22 -9.83
CA VAL A 183 2.87 15.47 -8.38
C VAL A 183 2.42 16.92 -8.12
N ARG A 184 3.00 17.89 -8.81
CA ARG A 184 2.63 19.30 -8.67
C ARG A 184 1.16 19.55 -8.97
N MET A 185 0.64 19.03 -10.10
CA MET A 185 -0.76 19.23 -10.49
C MET A 185 -1.72 18.74 -9.41
N ILE A 186 -1.47 17.56 -8.82
CA ILE A 186 -2.32 16.99 -7.77
C ILE A 186 -2.15 17.74 -6.45
N LEU A 187 -0.94 18.12 -6.05
CA LEU A 187 -0.72 18.90 -4.82
C LEU A 187 -1.42 20.27 -4.90
N GLU A 188 -1.33 20.96 -6.03
CA GLU A 188 -2.00 22.25 -6.23
C GLU A 188 -3.53 22.10 -6.20
N LEU A 189 -4.07 21.07 -6.84
CA LEU A 189 -5.50 20.75 -6.78
C LEU A 189 -5.95 20.38 -5.36
N GLY A 190 -5.15 19.54 -4.67
CA GLY A 190 -5.44 19.16 -3.28
C GLY A 190 -5.48 20.35 -2.32
N LYS A 191 -4.59 21.33 -2.52
CA LYS A 191 -4.64 22.59 -1.77
C LYS A 191 -5.86 23.43 -2.11
N THR A 192 -6.27 23.46 -3.38
CA THR A 192 -7.45 24.22 -3.83
C THR A 192 -8.73 23.60 -3.28
N LEU A 193 -8.83 22.27 -3.25
CA LEU A 193 -10.01 21.55 -2.79
C LEU A 193 -10.00 21.21 -1.28
N HIS A 194 -8.90 21.56 -0.57
CA HIS A 194 -8.70 21.20 0.84
C HIS A 194 -8.82 19.69 1.08
N LYS A 195 -8.23 18.88 0.18
CA LYS A 195 -8.29 17.41 0.23
C LYS A 195 -6.90 16.80 0.39
N PRO A 196 -6.77 15.69 1.15
CA PRO A 196 -5.51 14.97 1.26
C PRO A 196 -5.14 14.31 -0.08
N VAL A 197 -3.86 14.02 -0.25
CA VAL A 197 -3.30 13.43 -1.47
C VAL A 197 -2.52 12.17 -1.16
N HIS A 198 -2.76 11.10 -1.91
CA HIS A 198 -2.08 9.82 -1.80
C HIS A 198 -1.37 9.50 -3.12
N PHE A 199 -0.04 9.32 -3.08
CA PHE A 199 0.76 8.99 -4.27
C PHE A 199 1.31 7.58 -4.19
N GLN A 200 1.04 6.76 -5.21
CA GLN A 200 1.67 5.45 -5.38
C GLN A 200 3.08 5.66 -5.92
N VAL A 201 4.09 5.33 -5.11
CA VAL A 201 5.51 5.62 -5.36
C VAL A 201 6.39 4.46 -4.90
N ASP A 202 7.55 4.34 -5.54
CA ASP A 202 8.58 3.32 -5.23
C ASP A 202 8.01 1.90 -5.19
N GLN A 203 7.40 1.47 -6.30
CA GLN A 203 6.67 0.20 -6.36
C GLN A 203 7.50 -0.98 -6.88
N ASP A 204 8.65 -0.73 -7.54
CA ASP A 204 9.36 -1.76 -8.30
C ASP A 204 10.40 -2.55 -7.47
N ASN A 205 10.61 -2.28 -6.19
CA ASN A 205 11.65 -2.89 -5.35
C ASN A 205 13.05 -2.74 -5.98
N ASP A 206 13.31 -1.59 -6.59
CA ASP A 206 14.56 -1.25 -7.28
C ASP A 206 15.31 -0.17 -6.47
N PRO A 207 16.58 -0.41 -6.05
CA PRO A 207 17.35 0.58 -5.29
C PRO A 207 17.62 1.88 -6.05
N ARG A 208 17.37 1.91 -7.37
CA ARG A 208 17.51 3.11 -8.20
C ARG A 208 16.28 4.01 -8.19
N GLU A 209 15.13 3.52 -7.74
CA GLU A 209 13.95 4.34 -7.56
C GLU A 209 14.19 5.40 -6.47
N GLU A 210 13.61 6.57 -6.67
CA GLU A 210 13.74 7.76 -5.80
C GLU A 210 12.42 8.54 -5.71
N GLU A 211 11.30 7.85 -5.95
CA GLU A 211 10.00 8.49 -6.10
C GLU A 211 9.49 9.10 -4.80
N THR A 212 9.70 8.43 -3.66
CA THR A 212 9.37 8.99 -2.35
C THR A 212 10.27 10.18 -2.02
N GLU A 213 11.56 10.15 -2.41
CA GLU A 213 12.48 11.27 -2.24
C GLU A 213 12.02 12.47 -3.10
N GLN A 214 11.62 12.23 -4.35
CA GLN A 214 11.07 13.26 -5.25
C GLN A 214 9.75 13.83 -4.71
N LEU A 215 8.86 12.99 -4.17
CA LEU A 215 7.63 13.44 -3.51
C LEU A 215 7.93 14.36 -2.32
N ILE A 216 8.88 14.00 -1.46
CA ILE A 216 9.33 14.84 -0.34
C ILE A 216 9.85 16.19 -0.85
N GLN A 217 10.64 16.20 -1.92
CA GLN A 217 11.12 17.47 -2.51
C GLN A 217 9.97 18.32 -3.06
N ALA A 218 8.98 17.69 -3.71
CA ALA A 218 7.80 18.43 -4.18
C ALA A 218 7.02 19.05 -3.01
N VAL A 219 6.81 18.31 -1.91
CA VAL A 219 6.17 18.83 -0.70
C VAL A 219 6.98 19.95 -0.06
N ARG A 220 8.32 19.84 -0.03
CA ARG A 220 9.21 20.91 0.45
C ARG A 220 8.99 22.22 -0.29
N TRP A 221 8.82 22.18 -1.61
CA TRP A 221 8.70 23.39 -2.43
C TRP A 221 7.28 23.93 -2.52
N LEU A 222 6.29 23.03 -2.56
CA LEU A 222 4.90 23.39 -2.82
C LEU A 222 4.07 23.45 -1.53
N GLY A 223 4.50 22.79 -0.45
CA GLY A 223 3.70 22.59 0.75
C GLY A 223 2.61 21.52 0.59
N SER A 224 2.09 21.04 1.71
CA SER A 224 0.98 20.09 1.78
C SER A 224 -0.38 20.78 1.72
N PRO A 225 -1.44 20.11 1.25
CA PRO A 225 -2.81 20.58 1.44
C PRO A 225 -3.14 20.78 2.93
N VAL A 226 -3.89 21.85 3.23
CA VAL A 226 -4.48 22.05 4.55
C VAL A 226 -5.90 21.46 4.52
N VAL A 227 -6.18 20.51 5.40
CA VAL A 227 -7.45 19.80 5.46
C VAL A 227 -8.06 20.03 6.84
N ASP A 228 -9.29 20.52 6.88
CA ASP A 228 -9.97 20.86 8.13
C ASP A 228 -10.16 19.62 9.02
N GLY A 229 -9.78 19.75 10.28
CA GLY A 229 -9.90 18.67 11.27
C GLY A 229 -8.80 17.60 11.19
N GLU A 230 -7.91 17.62 10.18
CA GLU A 230 -6.79 16.70 10.09
C GLU A 230 -5.58 17.27 10.87
N SER A 231 -5.08 16.47 11.83
CA SER A 231 -3.86 16.80 12.60
C SER A 231 -2.64 16.00 12.15
N GLY A 232 -2.86 14.98 11.31
CA GLY A 232 -1.83 14.09 10.77
C GLY A 232 -1.33 14.52 9.39
N PRO A 233 -0.60 13.64 8.67
CA PRO A 233 -0.20 13.86 7.29
C PRO A 233 -1.41 14.03 6.37
N THR A 234 -1.32 15.00 5.47
CA THR A 234 -2.26 15.20 4.35
C THR A 234 -1.65 14.81 3.01
N VAL A 235 -0.37 14.43 3.02
CA VAL A 235 0.34 13.82 1.88
C VAL A 235 0.82 12.43 2.31
N TRP A 236 0.52 11.42 1.50
CA TRP A 236 0.87 10.03 1.79
C TRP A 236 1.61 9.39 0.61
N ALA A 237 2.75 8.74 0.93
CA ALA A 237 3.46 7.85 0.03
C ALA A 237 2.88 6.43 0.19
N VAL A 238 2.23 5.92 -0.84
CA VAL A 238 1.69 4.56 -0.87
C VAL A 238 2.75 3.62 -1.43
N HIS A 239 2.91 2.48 -0.82
CA HIS A 239 3.89 1.42 -1.04
C HIS A 239 5.26 1.71 -0.44
N ALA A 240 6.04 2.65 -0.97
CA ALA A 240 7.41 2.96 -0.53
C ALA A 240 8.28 1.70 -0.33
N ILE A 241 8.26 0.78 -1.33
CA ILE A 241 8.93 -0.52 -1.28
C ILE A 241 10.43 -0.36 -1.48
N SER A 242 10.84 0.36 -2.52
CA SER A 242 12.24 0.51 -2.94
C SER A 242 13.17 1.07 -1.87
N PRO A 243 12.73 1.92 -0.91
CA PRO A 243 13.53 2.28 0.24
C PRO A 243 14.00 1.13 1.13
N SER A 244 13.39 -0.07 1.01
CA SER A 244 13.90 -1.27 1.68
C SER A 244 15.28 -1.71 1.18
N CYS A 245 15.63 -1.30 -0.05
CA CYS A 245 16.89 -1.61 -0.72
C CYS A 245 17.97 -0.53 -0.52
N TYR A 246 17.64 0.60 0.12
CA TYR A 246 18.60 1.70 0.33
C TYR A 246 19.61 1.35 1.42
N ASP A 247 20.82 1.89 1.28
CA ASP A 247 21.75 1.90 2.41
C ASP A 247 21.18 2.71 3.59
N ASP A 248 21.71 2.48 4.78
CA ASP A 248 21.18 3.09 5.99
C ASP A 248 21.29 4.62 5.97
N ALA A 249 22.31 5.20 5.34
CA ALA A 249 22.48 6.65 5.29
C ALA A 249 21.45 7.30 4.36
N ARG A 250 21.17 6.69 3.20
CA ARG A 250 20.11 7.15 2.30
C ARG A 250 18.74 6.99 2.93
N PHE A 251 18.49 5.82 3.56
CA PHE A 251 17.24 5.57 4.24
C PHE A 251 16.99 6.56 5.39
N GLN A 252 18.03 6.89 6.19
CA GLN A 252 17.90 7.89 7.25
C GLN A 252 17.52 9.28 6.71
N ARG A 253 18.14 9.71 5.60
CA ARG A 253 17.77 11.00 4.95
C ARG A 253 16.31 10.98 4.47
N LEU A 254 15.84 9.85 3.94
CA LEU A 254 14.43 9.69 3.57
C LEU A 254 13.51 9.86 4.78
N VAL A 255 13.81 9.17 5.89
CA VAL A 255 13.03 9.26 7.14
C VAL A 255 13.03 10.69 7.69
N ASP A 256 14.18 11.36 7.70
CA ASP A 256 14.28 12.76 8.13
C ASP A 256 13.40 13.68 7.26
N GLY A 257 13.34 13.41 5.96
CA GLY A 257 12.46 14.11 5.02
C GLY A 257 10.98 13.87 5.29
N LEU A 258 10.57 12.61 5.48
CA LEU A 258 9.19 12.24 5.82
C LEU A 258 8.72 12.97 7.09
N LEU A 259 9.56 13.00 8.11
CA LEU A 259 9.27 13.70 9.38
C LEU A 259 9.21 15.21 9.20
N THR A 260 10.21 15.79 8.54
CA THR A 260 10.33 17.25 8.38
C THR A 260 9.14 17.84 7.65
N TYR A 261 8.65 17.13 6.64
CA TYR A 261 7.55 17.61 5.78
C TYR A 261 6.20 16.92 6.08
N ASN A 262 6.13 16.16 7.17
CA ASN A 262 4.93 15.46 7.62
C ASN A 262 4.27 14.64 6.49
N VAL A 263 5.07 13.82 5.80
CA VAL A 263 4.59 12.88 4.79
C VAL A 263 4.41 11.50 5.46
N GLY A 264 3.21 10.95 5.36
CA GLY A 264 2.89 9.63 5.89
C GLY A 264 3.22 8.51 4.87
N VAL A 265 3.26 7.27 5.35
CA VAL A 265 3.49 6.07 4.53
C VAL A 265 2.33 5.10 4.69
N ILE A 266 1.79 4.62 3.55
CA ILE A 266 0.80 3.54 3.50
C ILE A 266 1.48 2.31 2.92
N CYS A 267 1.66 1.27 3.71
CA CYS A 267 2.24 0.02 3.26
C CYS A 267 1.16 -0.97 2.85
N CYS A 268 1.38 -1.65 1.72
CA CYS A 268 0.54 -2.75 1.23
C CYS A 268 1.41 -4.01 1.16
N PRO A 269 1.53 -4.77 2.24
CA PRO A 269 2.50 -5.86 2.37
C PRO A 269 2.37 -6.94 1.29
N THR A 270 1.16 -7.43 1.02
CA THR A 270 0.94 -8.45 -0.01
C THR A 270 1.29 -7.94 -1.40
N ALA A 271 0.93 -6.69 -1.72
CA ALA A 271 1.29 -6.05 -2.98
C ALA A 271 2.82 -6.00 -3.16
N ALA A 272 3.54 -5.57 -2.12
CA ALA A 272 5.00 -5.50 -2.14
C ALA A 272 5.64 -6.86 -2.40
N LEU A 273 5.18 -7.92 -1.73
CA LEU A 273 5.68 -9.28 -1.93
C LEU A 273 5.30 -9.86 -3.30
N SER A 274 4.24 -9.36 -3.94
CA SER A 274 3.79 -9.81 -5.27
C SER A 274 4.54 -9.14 -6.43
N MET A 275 5.39 -8.15 -6.18
CA MET A 275 6.15 -7.47 -7.21
C MET A 275 7.10 -8.43 -7.94
N PHE A 276 7.32 -8.15 -9.23
CA PHE A 276 8.25 -8.94 -10.04
C PHE A 276 9.67 -8.82 -9.51
N GLN A 277 10.35 -9.96 -9.33
CA GLN A 277 11.74 -9.97 -8.89
C GLN A 277 12.67 -9.52 -10.01
N LEU A 278 13.47 -8.50 -9.77
CA LEU A 278 14.41 -7.93 -10.72
C LEU A 278 15.71 -8.74 -10.77
N ARG A 279 15.69 -9.89 -11.41
CA ARG A 279 16.90 -10.72 -11.63
C ARG A 279 17.44 -10.48 -13.05
N PRO A 280 18.73 -10.32 -13.25
CA PRO A 280 19.89 -10.47 -12.32
C PRO A 280 20.40 -9.13 -11.73
N LEU A 281 19.53 -8.17 -11.45
CA LEU A 281 19.95 -6.89 -10.88
C LEU A 281 20.64 -7.08 -9.52
N ALA A 282 21.35 -6.03 -9.08
CA ALA A 282 22.09 -6.06 -7.83
C ALA A 282 21.21 -6.45 -6.63
N SER A 283 21.81 -7.16 -5.70
CA SER A 283 21.20 -7.49 -4.41
C SER A 283 20.74 -6.22 -3.66
N PRO A 284 19.66 -6.30 -2.88
CA PRO A 284 18.90 -7.50 -2.66
C PRO A 284 17.91 -7.77 -3.78
N VAL A 285 18.07 -8.88 -4.47
CA VAL A 285 17.14 -9.30 -5.54
C VAL A 285 16.08 -10.20 -4.91
N HIS A 286 15.23 -9.63 -4.09
CA HIS A 286 14.12 -10.30 -3.43
C HIS A 286 12.98 -9.30 -3.24
N ASN A 287 11.77 -9.80 -3.13
CA ASN A 287 10.64 -8.96 -2.80
C ASN A 287 10.70 -8.60 -1.32
N SER A 288 10.47 -7.34 -1.01
CA SER A 288 10.46 -6.85 0.35
C SER A 288 9.33 -5.84 0.55
N ILE A 289 9.04 -5.56 1.81
CA ILE A 289 8.07 -4.52 2.19
C ILE A 289 8.82 -3.28 2.70
N ALA A 290 8.11 -2.16 2.80
CA ALA A 290 8.67 -0.95 3.40
C ALA A 290 9.28 -1.23 4.80
N ARG A 291 10.33 -0.50 5.16
CA ARG A 291 11.02 -0.62 6.48
C ARG A 291 10.15 -0.01 7.60
N LEU A 292 8.98 -0.59 7.84
CA LEU A 292 7.96 -0.04 8.73
C LEU A 292 8.44 0.15 10.17
N LEU A 293 9.21 -0.80 10.70
CA LEU A 293 9.67 -0.73 12.09
C LEU A 293 10.59 0.47 12.30
N ASP A 294 11.53 0.70 11.38
CA ASP A 294 12.45 1.84 11.43
C ASP A 294 11.68 3.16 11.30
N MET A 295 10.72 3.24 10.37
CA MET A 295 9.88 4.42 10.17
C MET A 295 9.02 4.72 11.41
N MET A 296 8.36 3.71 11.98
CA MET A 296 7.50 3.86 13.16
C MET A 296 8.28 4.31 14.41
N VAL A 297 9.47 3.74 14.64
CA VAL A 297 10.33 4.16 15.75
C VAL A 297 10.76 5.62 15.61
N ALA A 298 11.08 6.06 14.40
CA ALA A 298 11.44 7.43 14.13
C ALA A 298 10.26 8.41 14.32
N GLY A 299 9.02 7.92 14.22
CA GLY A 299 7.82 8.73 14.40
C GLY A 299 7.07 9.04 13.10
N VAL A 300 7.46 8.43 11.98
CA VAL A 300 6.70 8.53 10.73
C VAL A 300 5.32 7.92 10.93
N SER A 301 4.28 8.61 10.46
CA SER A 301 2.92 8.07 10.44
C SER A 301 2.81 6.94 9.44
N VAL A 302 2.44 5.75 9.90
CA VAL A 302 2.32 4.54 9.07
C VAL A 302 0.89 4.02 9.13
N ARG A 303 0.35 3.63 7.97
CA ARG A 303 -0.93 2.92 7.83
C ARG A 303 -0.75 1.66 6.98
N ILE A 304 -1.73 0.77 7.04
CA ILE A 304 -1.79 -0.45 6.23
C ILE A 304 -2.93 -0.35 5.22
N GLY A 305 -2.66 -0.79 4.00
CA GLY A 305 -3.66 -0.95 2.93
C GLY A 305 -3.59 -2.35 2.34
N THR A 306 -4.68 -2.79 1.71
CA THR A 306 -4.74 -4.11 1.04
C THR A 306 -4.38 -4.06 -0.43
N ASP A 307 -4.38 -2.86 -1.00
CA ASP A 307 -4.21 -2.65 -2.42
C ASP A 307 -5.27 -3.41 -3.24
N ASN A 308 -4.90 -4.16 -4.23
CA ASN A 308 -5.80 -4.87 -5.13
C ASN A 308 -6.46 -6.10 -4.49
N ILE A 309 -7.71 -6.38 -4.87
CA ILE A 309 -8.53 -7.46 -4.32
C ILE A 309 -8.96 -8.39 -5.45
N CYS A 310 -8.41 -9.60 -5.48
CA CYS A 310 -8.76 -10.65 -6.44
C CYS A 310 -8.92 -10.12 -7.88
N ASP A 311 -7.87 -9.46 -8.37
CA ASP A 311 -7.78 -8.92 -9.73
C ASP A 311 -6.47 -9.36 -10.43
N ILE A 312 -6.16 -8.80 -11.60
CA ILE A 312 -4.94 -9.16 -12.36
C ILE A 312 -3.64 -8.77 -11.66
N PHE A 313 -3.66 -7.84 -10.70
CA PHE A 313 -2.48 -7.44 -9.94
C PHE A 313 -2.20 -8.40 -8.79
N ILE A 314 -3.23 -8.69 -7.98
CA ILE A 314 -3.14 -9.57 -6.81
C ILE A 314 -4.30 -10.60 -6.87
N PRO A 315 -4.15 -11.69 -7.63
CA PRO A 315 -5.21 -12.69 -7.80
C PRO A 315 -5.71 -13.35 -6.50
N ASN A 316 -4.87 -13.37 -5.47
CA ASN A 316 -5.17 -13.93 -4.16
C ASN A 316 -5.39 -12.87 -3.07
N GLY A 317 -5.50 -11.59 -3.47
CA GLY A 317 -5.83 -10.50 -2.56
C GLY A 317 -7.21 -10.69 -1.94
N ASP A 318 -7.28 -10.69 -0.61
CA ASP A 318 -8.52 -10.98 0.11
C ASP A 318 -9.20 -9.73 0.70
N GLY A 319 -8.66 -8.53 0.47
CA GLY A 319 -9.20 -7.25 0.98
C GLY A 319 -9.18 -7.10 2.50
N SER A 320 -8.53 -8.00 3.23
CA SER A 320 -8.48 -8.02 4.69
C SER A 320 -7.24 -7.32 5.24
N VAL A 321 -7.40 -6.23 5.97
CA VAL A 321 -6.30 -5.56 6.69
C VAL A 321 -5.63 -6.50 7.70
N ARG A 322 -6.39 -7.41 8.29
CA ARG A 322 -5.84 -8.45 9.19
C ARG A 322 -4.81 -9.32 8.47
N SER A 323 -5.12 -9.77 7.24
CA SER A 323 -4.20 -10.56 6.42
C SER A 323 -2.93 -9.77 6.11
N GLU A 324 -3.05 -8.49 5.80
CA GLU A 324 -1.91 -7.61 5.57
C GLU A 324 -1.04 -7.42 6.82
N VAL A 325 -1.65 -7.21 7.98
CA VAL A 325 -0.94 -7.14 9.26
C VAL A 325 -0.24 -8.45 9.57
N TRP A 326 -0.86 -9.60 9.27
CA TRP A 326 -0.25 -10.91 9.44
C TRP A 326 1.00 -11.07 8.54
N VAL A 327 0.90 -10.65 7.28
CA VAL A 327 2.02 -10.65 6.33
C VAL A 327 3.14 -9.73 6.83
N ALA A 328 2.81 -8.49 7.23
CA ALA A 328 3.79 -7.55 7.77
C ALA A 328 4.50 -8.07 9.02
N ALA A 329 3.75 -8.59 9.98
CA ALA A 329 4.30 -9.16 11.21
C ALA A 329 5.27 -10.32 10.91
N THR A 330 4.92 -11.16 9.94
CA THR A 330 5.73 -12.31 9.51
C THR A 330 6.98 -11.86 8.77
N ALA A 331 6.86 -10.97 7.80
CA ALA A 331 7.97 -10.47 7.01
C ALA A 331 8.99 -9.70 7.85
N LEU A 332 8.53 -8.92 8.82
CA LEU A 332 9.37 -8.12 9.72
C LEU A 332 9.78 -8.88 11.00
N ARG A 333 9.24 -10.09 11.22
CA ARG A 333 9.49 -10.92 12.41
C ARG A 333 9.21 -10.18 13.73
N PHE A 334 8.17 -9.35 13.73
CA PHE A 334 7.75 -8.57 14.88
C PHE A 334 6.28 -8.86 15.19
N TYR A 335 5.98 -9.47 16.34
CA TYR A 335 4.67 -10.05 16.66
C TYR A 335 3.98 -9.37 17.86
N HIS A 336 4.28 -8.10 18.12
CA HIS A 336 3.65 -7.37 19.23
C HIS A 336 2.22 -6.94 18.87
N THR A 337 1.22 -7.65 19.39
CA THR A 337 -0.20 -7.49 19.03
C THR A 337 -0.75 -6.09 19.22
N MET A 338 -0.40 -5.42 20.34
CA MET A 338 -0.87 -4.05 20.61
C MET A 338 -0.35 -3.04 19.57
N VAL A 339 0.92 -3.15 19.16
CA VAL A 339 1.50 -2.27 18.14
C VAL A 339 0.78 -2.50 16.80
N TRP A 340 0.64 -3.75 16.39
CA TRP A 340 -0.04 -4.07 15.13
C TRP A 340 -1.53 -3.72 15.13
N ALA A 341 -2.20 -3.87 16.27
CA ALA A 341 -3.59 -3.45 16.41
C ALA A 341 -3.75 -1.94 16.23
N LYS A 342 -2.86 -1.14 16.81
CA LYS A 342 -2.86 0.32 16.60
C LYS A 342 -2.60 0.69 15.16
N VAL A 343 -1.60 0.07 14.51
CA VAL A 343 -1.29 0.31 13.09
C VAL A 343 -2.47 -0.07 12.20
N GLY A 344 -3.06 -1.25 12.40
CA GLY A 344 -4.23 -1.73 11.65
C GLY A 344 -5.51 -0.92 11.90
N ALA A 345 -5.62 -0.27 13.05
CA ALA A 345 -6.71 0.65 13.38
C ALA A 345 -6.36 2.14 13.10
N ALA A 346 -5.24 2.43 12.46
CA ALA A 346 -4.73 3.77 12.19
C ALA A 346 -4.63 4.66 13.45
N ILE A 347 -4.24 4.08 14.60
CA ILE A 347 -4.03 4.79 15.86
C ILE A 347 -2.55 5.15 16.01
N PRO A 348 -2.20 6.40 16.32
CA PRO A 348 -0.82 6.80 16.55
C PRO A 348 -0.13 5.98 17.62
N LEU A 349 1.12 5.61 17.38
CA LEU A 349 1.96 4.92 18.36
C LEU A 349 2.48 5.91 19.41
N ASN A 350 2.41 5.52 20.68
CA ASN A 350 3.02 6.26 21.77
C ASN A 350 4.48 5.81 22.02
N GLU A 351 5.19 6.47 22.93
CA GLU A 351 6.59 6.14 23.21
C GLU A 351 6.79 4.72 23.78
N GLY A 352 5.82 4.19 24.52
CA GLY A 352 5.85 2.80 24.98
C GLY A 352 5.78 1.79 23.83
N ASP A 353 4.95 2.05 22.82
CA ASP A 353 4.87 1.23 21.61
C ASP A 353 6.19 1.26 20.81
N LYS A 354 6.77 2.45 20.67
CA LYS A 354 8.06 2.64 19.99
C LYS A 354 9.21 1.96 20.73
N GLU A 355 9.14 1.93 22.05
CA GLU A 355 10.16 1.24 22.86
C GLU A 355 10.17 -0.27 22.60
N TRP A 356 9.01 -0.91 22.47
CA TRP A 356 8.93 -2.32 22.06
C TRP A 356 9.58 -2.57 20.71
N ILE A 357 9.38 -1.66 19.76
CA ILE A 357 9.98 -1.78 18.42
C ILE A 357 11.50 -1.56 18.52
N ARG A 358 11.99 -0.55 19.28
CA ARG A 358 13.44 -0.31 19.46
C ARG A 358 14.13 -1.55 20.00
N GLN A 359 13.55 -2.17 21.03
CA GLN A 359 14.10 -3.39 21.62
C GLN A 359 14.14 -4.56 20.62
N ALA A 360 13.12 -4.70 19.78
CA ALA A 360 13.12 -5.74 18.75
C ALA A 360 14.20 -5.50 17.69
N LEU A 361 14.35 -4.26 17.20
CA LEU A 361 15.39 -3.88 16.27
C LEU A 361 16.80 -4.05 16.86
N GLN A 362 17.01 -3.69 18.13
CA GLN A 362 18.28 -3.86 18.81
C GLN A 362 18.66 -5.35 18.93
N ARG A 363 17.73 -6.18 19.37
CA ARG A 363 17.96 -7.65 19.45
C ARG A 363 18.30 -8.24 18.08
N ALA A 364 17.65 -7.78 17.01
CA ALA A 364 17.97 -8.25 15.66
C ALA A 364 19.38 -7.86 15.23
N ARG A 365 19.84 -6.63 15.57
CA ARG A 365 21.21 -6.18 15.31
C ARG A 365 22.23 -6.96 16.12
N ASP A 366 21.97 -7.19 17.40
CA ASP A 366 22.87 -7.94 18.31
C ASP A 366 23.01 -9.38 17.84
N ASN A 367 21.90 -10.02 17.46
CA ASN A 367 21.91 -11.37 16.90
C ASN A 367 22.69 -11.45 15.59
N TRP A 368 22.56 -10.45 14.73
CA TRP A 368 23.30 -10.37 13.46
C TRP A 368 24.80 -10.18 13.69
N ALA A 369 25.18 -9.29 14.58
CA ALA A 369 26.58 -9.05 14.95
C ALA A 369 27.22 -10.32 15.55
N GLY A 370 26.51 -11.01 16.42
CA GLY A 370 26.93 -12.30 16.96
C GLY A 370 27.13 -13.37 15.89
N LEU A 371 26.18 -13.49 14.96
CA LEU A 371 26.27 -14.42 13.83
C LEU A 371 27.47 -14.08 12.93
N GLN A 372 27.66 -12.80 12.57
CA GLN A 372 28.82 -12.38 11.76
C GLN A 372 30.14 -12.68 12.43
N ALA A 373 30.27 -12.43 13.74
CA ALA A 373 31.48 -12.75 14.49
C ALA A 373 31.76 -14.25 14.46
N THR A 374 30.75 -15.08 14.63
CA THR A 374 30.86 -16.54 14.58
C THR A 374 31.24 -17.05 13.18
N LEU A 375 30.62 -16.50 12.13
CA LEU A 375 30.97 -16.84 10.74
C LEU A 375 32.40 -16.44 10.40
N ALA A 376 32.88 -15.29 10.88
CA ALA A 376 34.26 -14.86 10.71
C ALA A 376 35.25 -15.80 11.39
N GLN A 377 34.93 -16.31 12.60
CA GLN A 377 35.73 -17.27 13.32
C GLN A 377 35.70 -18.66 12.69
N ALA A 378 34.55 -19.07 12.13
CA ALA A 378 34.37 -20.39 11.54
C ALA A 378 34.97 -20.53 10.12
N GLY A 379 35.29 -19.41 9.47
CA GLY A 379 35.65 -19.39 8.04
C GLY A 379 34.44 -19.64 7.14
N THR A 380 34.57 -19.36 5.83
CA THR A 380 33.48 -19.39 4.83
C THR A 380 33.02 -20.80 4.41
N ASN A 381 33.32 -21.85 5.17
CA ASN A 381 32.91 -23.20 4.80
C ASN A 381 31.48 -23.49 5.30
N GLY A 382 30.52 -23.66 4.38
CA GLY A 382 29.11 -23.90 4.69
C GLY A 382 28.86 -25.11 5.61
N ALA A 383 29.76 -26.12 5.63
CA ALA A 383 29.67 -27.24 6.55
C ALA A 383 29.84 -26.83 8.03
N ARG A 384 30.54 -25.72 8.30
CA ARG A 384 30.70 -25.19 9.67
C ARG A 384 29.49 -24.39 10.14
N LEU A 385 28.70 -23.83 9.22
CA LEU A 385 27.42 -23.17 9.55
C LEU A 385 26.42 -24.17 10.12
N ILE A 386 26.35 -25.37 9.56
CA ILE A 386 25.51 -26.47 10.06
C ILE A 386 25.95 -26.86 11.48
N ASN A 387 27.27 -27.02 11.70
CA ASN A 387 27.81 -27.32 13.04
C ASN A 387 27.54 -26.19 14.06
N TYR A 388 27.47 -24.92 13.63
CA TYR A 388 27.07 -23.80 14.49
C TYR A 388 25.63 -23.90 14.93
N LEU A 389 24.72 -24.32 14.07
CA LEU A 389 23.31 -24.51 14.37
C LEU A 389 23.08 -25.76 15.24
N GLU A 390 24.00 -26.72 15.24
CA GLU A 390 23.93 -27.96 15.99
C GLU A 390 24.65 -27.90 17.35
N THR A 391 25.53 -26.92 17.58
CA THR A 391 26.27 -26.77 18.84
C THR A 391 25.54 -25.85 19.84
N ASP A 392 25.71 -26.13 21.13
CA ASP A 392 25.04 -25.61 22.32
C ASP A 392 25.01 -24.06 22.54
N HIS A 393 25.35 -23.26 21.52
CA HIS A 393 25.27 -21.80 21.62
C HIS A 393 23.82 -21.28 21.72
N LEU A 394 22.82 -22.11 21.37
CA LEU A 394 21.40 -21.82 21.60
C LEU A 394 20.97 -21.98 23.08
N THR A 395 21.79 -22.66 23.90
CA THR A 395 21.48 -22.85 25.34
C THR A 395 21.98 -21.71 26.22
N ALA A 396 22.91 -20.87 25.74
CA ALA A 396 23.45 -19.74 26.50
C ALA A 396 22.58 -18.46 26.40
N ALA A 397 21.50 -18.49 25.63
CA ALA A 397 20.56 -17.35 25.44
C ALA A 397 19.19 -17.60 26.11
N ARG A 398 19.13 -18.50 27.12
CA ARG A 398 17.93 -18.64 27.98
C ARG A 398 18.08 -17.87 29.27
#